data_1e2f95fb9659b8f0794a63cb382c5089
#
_entry.id   1e2f95fb9659b8f0794a63cb382c5089
#
_cell.length_a   1.000
_cell.length_b   1.000
_cell.length_c   1.000
_cell.angle_alpha   90.00
_cell.angle_beta   90.00
_cell.angle_gamma   90.00
#
_symmetry.space_group_name_H-M   'P 1'
#
loop_
_entity.id
_entity.type
_entity.pdbx_description
1 polymer ?
#
loop_
_entity_poly.entity_id
_entity_poly.type
_entity_poly.pdbx_seq_one_letter_code
_entity_poly.pdbx_strand_id
1 'polypeptide(L)'
;MLGHLQRQKSHHYFDLIDHDEDGFIEEEDFEIQAERLADTRDLSDENREVLRAQMLGWWNQLSATADVNDDGRVSRQEWDRFWEAIQASVEEGTEEEQTQMLESLEQAATVTFHTIDATGNGEVTEEEYTEWLDAWGADGSDEAFDRLDRNDDGHLTEEDLVEATKEFYLSNDADAPGNSLYGLMQ
;
A
#
# COMPACT_ATOMS: atom_id res chain seq x y z
N MET A 1 1.68 -15.22 14.69
CA MET A 1 0.39 -15.55 14.03
C MET A 1 -0.48 -14.30 14.02
N LEU A 2 -0.94 -13.87 12.83
CA LEU A 2 -1.75 -12.65 12.67
C LEU A 2 -3.04 -12.69 13.51
N GLY A 3 -3.33 -11.58 14.21
CA GLY A 3 -4.61 -11.33 14.83
C GLY A 3 -5.74 -11.25 13.79
N HIS A 4 -7.00 -11.25 14.25
CA HIS A 4 -8.14 -11.24 13.33
C HIS A 4 -8.14 -10.01 12.41
N LEU A 5 -7.99 -8.81 12.98
CA LEU A 5 -7.96 -7.55 12.22
C LEU A 5 -6.78 -7.50 11.25
N GLN A 6 -5.59 -7.90 11.70
CA GLN A 6 -4.39 -7.90 10.86
C GLN A 6 -4.54 -8.84 9.66
N ARG A 7 -5.17 -9.99 9.87
CA ARG A 7 -5.48 -10.91 8.77
C ARG A 7 -6.48 -10.32 7.78
N GLN A 8 -7.50 -9.62 8.27
CA GLN A 8 -8.45 -8.94 7.39
C GLN A 8 -7.76 -7.89 6.54
N LYS A 9 -6.88 -7.06 7.12
CA LYS A 9 -6.09 -6.06 6.37
C LYS A 9 -5.16 -6.72 5.35
N SER A 10 -4.43 -7.74 5.77
CA SER A 10 -3.52 -8.51 4.92
C SER A 10 -4.25 -9.08 3.71
N HIS A 11 -5.39 -9.72 3.92
CA HIS A 11 -6.17 -10.32 2.83
C HIS A 11 -6.83 -9.27 1.94
N HIS A 12 -7.38 -8.20 2.52
CA HIS A 12 -7.92 -7.08 1.76
C HIS A 12 -6.86 -6.49 0.81
N TYR A 13 -5.67 -6.24 1.32
CA TYR A 13 -4.58 -5.67 0.51
C TYR A 13 -4.06 -6.65 -0.53
N PHE A 14 -3.99 -7.96 -0.22
CA PHE A 14 -3.68 -8.99 -1.20
C PHE A 14 -4.66 -8.96 -2.37
N ASP A 15 -5.97 -8.96 -2.06
CA ASP A 15 -7.04 -8.98 -3.06
C ASP A 15 -7.05 -7.72 -3.95
N LEU A 16 -6.57 -6.59 -3.46
CA LEU A 16 -6.40 -5.37 -4.25
C LEU A 16 -5.22 -5.44 -5.21
N ILE A 17 -4.13 -6.11 -4.81
CA ILE A 17 -2.93 -6.24 -5.66
C ILE A 17 -3.15 -7.33 -6.73
N ASP A 18 -3.77 -8.46 -6.37
CA ASP A 18 -4.09 -9.59 -7.25
C ASP A 18 -5.19 -9.19 -8.26
N HIS A 19 -4.79 -8.46 -9.32
CA HIS A 19 -5.72 -7.83 -10.26
C HIS A 19 -6.40 -8.79 -11.22
N ASP A 20 -5.79 -9.95 -11.51
CA ASP A 20 -6.35 -10.98 -12.37
C ASP A 20 -7.07 -12.08 -11.57
N GLU A 21 -7.07 -11.98 -10.24
CA GLU A 21 -7.73 -12.88 -9.29
C GLU A 21 -7.26 -14.34 -9.42
N ASP A 22 -6.00 -14.56 -9.80
CA ASP A 22 -5.43 -15.91 -9.95
C ASP A 22 -4.95 -16.50 -8.61
N GLY A 23 -4.93 -15.70 -7.54
CA GLY A 23 -4.55 -16.07 -6.18
C GLY A 23 -3.07 -15.92 -5.88
N PHE A 24 -2.35 -15.22 -6.73
CA PHE A 24 -0.95 -14.86 -6.57
C PHE A 24 -0.77 -13.35 -6.78
N ILE A 25 0.32 -12.80 -6.28
CA ILE A 25 0.80 -11.47 -6.65
C ILE A 25 2.04 -11.66 -7.52
N GLU A 26 2.01 -11.09 -8.72
CA GLU A 26 3.05 -11.23 -9.74
C GLU A 26 3.45 -9.87 -10.33
N GLU A 27 4.47 -9.85 -11.18
CA GLU A 27 4.89 -8.64 -11.90
C GLU A 27 3.76 -8.05 -12.76
N GLU A 28 2.92 -8.92 -13.36
CA GLU A 28 1.80 -8.54 -14.22
C GLU A 28 0.76 -7.69 -13.48
N ASP A 29 0.50 -7.95 -12.20
CA ASP A 29 -0.42 -7.15 -11.39
C ASP A 29 0.02 -5.69 -11.28
N PHE A 30 1.32 -5.49 -11.06
CA PHE A 30 1.91 -4.15 -11.00
C PHE A 30 1.95 -3.45 -12.37
N GLU A 31 2.08 -4.20 -13.45
CA GLU A 31 1.96 -3.65 -14.82
C GLU A 31 0.51 -3.21 -15.10
N ILE A 32 -0.48 -4.02 -14.74
CA ILE A 32 -1.91 -3.69 -14.87
C ILE A 32 -2.23 -2.43 -14.04
N GLN A 33 -1.72 -2.36 -12.82
CA GLN A 33 -1.88 -1.20 -11.94
C GLN A 33 -1.30 0.07 -12.56
N ALA A 34 -0.08 0.00 -13.07
CA ALA A 34 0.57 1.13 -13.71
C ALA A 34 -0.24 1.64 -14.92
N GLU A 35 -0.76 0.73 -15.74
CA GLU A 35 -1.55 1.07 -16.93
C GLU A 35 -2.88 1.74 -16.54
N ARG A 36 -3.60 1.19 -15.56
CA ARG A 36 -4.86 1.77 -15.07
C ARG A 36 -4.67 3.18 -14.54
N LEU A 37 -3.65 3.40 -13.69
CA LEU A 37 -3.37 4.72 -13.15
C LEU A 37 -2.92 5.70 -14.23
N ALA A 38 -2.12 5.23 -15.20
CA ALA A 38 -1.69 6.04 -16.34
C ALA A 38 -2.86 6.45 -17.24
N ASP A 39 -3.83 5.57 -17.44
CA ASP A 39 -5.05 5.86 -18.19
C ASP A 39 -5.95 6.85 -17.45
N THR A 40 -6.16 6.66 -16.15
CA THR A 40 -6.96 7.58 -15.32
C THR A 40 -6.39 9.00 -15.35
N ARG A 41 -5.06 9.13 -15.33
CA ARG A 41 -4.36 10.42 -15.34
C ARG A 41 -4.05 10.97 -16.73
N ASP A 42 -4.46 10.28 -17.79
CA ASP A 42 -4.15 10.63 -19.20
C ASP A 42 -2.66 10.95 -19.42
N LEU A 43 -1.78 10.10 -18.89
CA LEU A 43 -0.34 10.32 -18.93
C LEU A 43 0.22 10.19 -20.35
N SER A 44 1.24 11.00 -20.66
CA SER A 44 2.05 10.84 -21.87
C SER A 44 2.84 9.52 -21.84
N ASP A 45 3.26 9.02 -23.02
CA ASP A 45 4.03 7.77 -23.13
C ASP A 45 5.29 7.79 -22.25
N GLU A 46 5.99 8.93 -22.16
CA GLU A 46 7.17 9.08 -21.30
C GLU A 46 6.83 8.92 -19.82
N ASN A 47 5.73 9.55 -19.35
CA ASN A 47 5.30 9.45 -17.95
C ASN A 47 4.72 8.07 -17.62
N ARG A 48 4.08 7.39 -18.59
CA ARG A 48 3.65 5.98 -18.43
C ARG A 48 4.83 5.05 -18.14
N GLU A 49 5.91 5.20 -18.90
CA GLU A 49 7.15 4.41 -18.68
C GLU A 49 7.77 4.69 -17.30
N VAL A 50 7.76 5.94 -16.85
CA VAL A 50 8.23 6.30 -15.51
C VAL A 50 7.37 5.64 -14.43
N LEU A 51 6.05 5.75 -14.53
CA LEU A 51 5.12 5.14 -13.58
C LEU A 51 5.25 3.61 -13.57
N ARG A 52 5.33 2.99 -14.75
CA ARG A 52 5.55 1.55 -14.88
C ARG A 52 6.85 1.12 -14.18
N ALA A 53 7.94 1.85 -14.39
CA ALA A 53 9.22 1.55 -13.75
C ALA A 53 9.15 1.67 -12.21
N GLN A 54 8.37 2.62 -11.68
CA GLN A 54 8.13 2.77 -10.24
C GLN A 54 7.34 1.56 -9.69
N MET A 55 6.25 1.16 -10.36
CA MET A 55 5.44 0.01 -9.95
C MET A 55 6.24 -1.30 -9.99
N LEU A 56 7.04 -1.51 -11.02
CA LEU A 56 7.95 -2.66 -11.09
C LEU A 56 9.06 -2.60 -10.02
N GLY A 57 9.47 -1.41 -9.61
CA GLY A 57 10.34 -1.24 -8.45
C GLY A 57 9.72 -1.77 -7.16
N TRP A 58 8.43 -1.54 -6.96
CA TRP A 58 7.68 -2.09 -5.82
C TRP A 58 7.59 -3.62 -5.88
N TRP A 59 7.25 -4.17 -7.05
CA TRP A 59 7.27 -5.62 -7.25
C TRP A 59 8.63 -6.23 -6.89
N ASN A 60 9.71 -5.67 -7.42
CA ASN A 60 11.06 -6.17 -7.14
C ASN A 60 11.42 -6.14 -5.65
N GLN A 61 10.97 -5.12 -4.92
CA GLN A 61 11.19 -5.02 -3.48
C GLN A 61 10.33 -6.03 -2.70
N LEU A 62 9.06 -6.17 -3.08
CA LEU A 62 8.14 -7.12 -2.47
C LEU A 62 8.60 -8.56 -2.70
N SER A 63 8.86 -8.93 -3.95
CA SER A 63 9.27 -10.30 -4.30
C SER A 63 10.59 -10.70 -3.63
N ALA A 64 11.54 -9.78 -3.52
CA ALA A 64 12.80 -10.06 -2.81
C ALA A 64 12.63 -10.45 -1.33
N THR A 65 11.50 -10.10 -0.71
CA THR A 65 11.22 -10.37 0.71
C THR A 65 10.09 -11.38 0.93
N ALA A 66 9.09 -11.40 0.08
CA ALA A 66 7.89 -12.20 0.23
C ALA A 66 7.91 -13.52 -0.57
N ASP A 67 8.50 -13.54 -1.78
CA ASP A 67 8.66 -14.76 -2.57
C ASP A 67 9.77 -15.65 -1.96
N VAL A 68 9.37 -16.53 -1.04
CA VAL A 68 10.30 -17.36 -0.26
C VAL A 68 10.80 -18.55 -1.06
N ASN A 69 10.03 -19.00 -2.04
CA ASN A 69 10.32 -20.20 -2.83
C ASN A 69 11.02 -19.91 -4.17
N ASP A 70 11.16 -18.60 -4.53
CA ASP A 70 11.83 -18.11 -5.73
C ASP A 70 11.11 -18.59 -7.03
N ASP A 71 9.76 -18.70 -6.98
CA ASP A 71 8.97 -19.11 -8.16
C ASP A 71 8.46 -17.94 -9.01
N GLY A 72 8.79 -16.71 -8.63
CA GLY A 72 8.47 -15.48 -9.35
C GLY A 72 7.09 -14.91 -9.01
N ARG A 73 6.45 -15.40 -7.96
CA ARG A 73 5.15 -14.95 -7.49
C ARG A 73 5.00 -15.08 -5.99
N VAL A 74 4.07 -14.34 -5.40
CA VAL A 74 3.79 -14.37 -3.97
C VAL A 74 2.41 -14.97 -3.74
N SER A 75 2.36 -16.17 -3.15
CA SER A 75 1.12 -16.82 -2.74
C SER A 75 0.56 -16.17 -1.47
N ARG A 76 -0.75 -16.37 -1.19
CA ARG A 76 -1.35 -15.93 0.09
C ARG A 76 -0.61 -16.43 1.32
N GLN A 77 -0.04 -17.61 1.27
CA GLN A 77 0.71 -18.17 2.40
C GLN A 77 2.03 -17.43 2.61
N GLU A 78 2.71 -17.04 1.55
CA GLU A 78 3.93 -16.23 1.61
C GLU A 78 3.62 -14.82 2.05
N TRP A 79 2.53 -14.24 1.56
CA TRP A 79 2.02 -12.95 1.98
C TRP A 79 1.67 -12.91 3.47
N ASP A 80 0.97 -13.91 4.00
CA ASP A 80 0.69 -14.02 5.44
C ASP A 80 1.98 -14.08 6.27
N ARG A 81 2.99 -14.82 5.81
CA ARG A 81 4.31 -14.89 6.47
C ARG A 81 5.05 -13.55 6.43
N PHE A 82 4.97 -12.84 5.32
CA PHE A 82 5.54 -11.50 5.18
C PHE A 82 4.92 -10.55 6.21
N TRP A 83 3.59 -10.55 6.36
CA TRP A 83 2.90 -9.75 7.37
C TRP A 83 3.25 -10.18 8.81
N GLU A 84 3.33 -11.47 9.07
CA GLU A 84 3.77 -12.00 10.37
C GLU A 84 5.19 -11.54 10.71
N ALA A 85 6.08 -11.49 9.73
CA ALA A 85 7.46 -11.04 9.90
C ALA A 85 7.53 -9.54 10.24
N ILE A 86 6.74 -8.69 9.58
CA ILE A 86 6.65 -7.25 9.90
C ILE A 86 6.24 -7.05 11.35
N GLN A 87 5.17 -7.72 11.81
CA GLN A 87 4.70 -7.59 13.18
C GLN A 87 5.70 -8.13 14.20
N ALA A 88 6.28 -9.30 13.94
CA ALA A 88 7.27 -9.89 14.82
C ALA A 88 8.52 -9.00 14.98
N SER A 89 8.95 -8.34 13.89
CA SER A 89 10.09 -7.41 13.95
C SER A 89 9.82 -6.22 14.87
N VAL A 90 8.58 -5.73 14.93
CA VAL A 90 8.22 -4.60 15.79
C VAL A 90 7.88 -5.03 17.22
N GLU A 91 7.20 -6.16 17.41
CA GLU A 91 6.74 -6.61 18.74
C GLU A 91 7.82 -7.36 19.53
N GLU A 92 8.61 -8.19 18.86
CA GLU A 92 9.54 -9.15 19.48
C GLU A 92 11.00 -8.91 19.08
N GLY A 93 11.26 -8.04 18.11
CA GLY A 93 12.59 -7.73 17.59
C GLY A 93 13.44 -6.93 18.58
N THR A 94 14.75 -6.91 18.33
CA THR A 94 15.68 -6.01 19.01
C THR A 94 15.36 -4.55 18.65
N GLU A 95 15.88 -3.59 19.45
CA GLU A 95 15.69 -2.16 19.16
C GLU A 95 16.17 -1.77 17.75
N GLU A 96 17.21 -2.43 17.24
CA GLU A 96 17.71 -2.24 15.88
C GLU A 96 16.75 -2.76 14.83
N GLU A 97 16.21 -3.97 14.99
CA GLU A 97 15.22 -4.56 14.09
C GLU A 97 13.90 -3.76 14.07
N GLN A 98 13.43 -3.31 15.23
CA GLN A 98 12.26 -2.44 15.34
C GLN A 98 12.47 -1.14 14.58
N THR A 99 13.61 -0.47 14.79
CA THR A 99 13.94 0.78 14.11
C THR A 99 14.01 0.59 12.59
N GLN A 100 14.71 -0.44 12.12
CA GLN A 100 14.82 -0.73 10.69
C GLN A 100 13.46 -1.02 10.05
N MET A 101 12.58 -1.76 10.73
CA MET A 101 11.23 -2.03 10.21
C MET A 101 10.40 -0.75 10.12
N LEU A 102 10.42 0.09 11.16
CA LEU A 102 9.69 1.37 11.15
C LEU A 102 10.20 2.30 10.05
N GLU A 103 11.51 2.40 9.86
CA GLU A 103 12.12 3.16 8.76
C GLU A 103 11.71 2.61 7.38
N SER A 104 11.59 1.28 7.25
CA SER A 104 11.13 0.65 6.00
C SER A 104 9.66 0.99 5.70
N LEU A 105 8.79 1.00 6.72
CA LEU A 105 7.39 1.42 6.57
C LEU A 105 7.28 2.91 6.22
N GLU A 106 8.10 3.77 6.83
CA GLU A 106 8.17 5.19 6.49
C GLU A 106 8.60 5.41 5.04
N GLN A 107 9.63 4.70 4.56
CA GLN A 107 10.06 4.77 3.17
C GLN A 107 8.97 4.30 2.20
N ALA A 108 8.27 3.20 2.51
CA ALA A 108 7.14 2.73 1.71
C ALA A 108 6.01 3.78 1.65
N ALA A 109 5.68 4.40 2.78
CA ALA A 109 4.68 5.48 2.85
C ALA A 109 5.09 6.70 2.02
N THR A 110 6.35 7.13 2.10
CA THR A 110 6.89 8.24 1.30
C THR A 110 6.78 7.96 -0.21
N VAL A 111 7.13 6.75 -0.64
CA VAL A 111 7.00 6.36 -2.05
C VAL A 111 5.54 6.32 -2.49
N THR A 112 4.65 5.80 -1.64
CA THR A 112 3.20 5.80 -1.89
C THR A 112 2.68 7.23 -1.99
N PHE A 113 3.04 8.12 -1.06
CA PHE A 113 2.67 9.53 -1.09
C PHE A 113 3.04 10.18 -2.42
N HIS A 114 4.28 10.05 -2.87
CA HIS A 114 4.72 10.63 -4.15
C HIS A 114 4.05 10.01 -5.38
N THR A 115 3.54 8.79 -5.26
CA THR A 115 2.76 8.17 -6.33
C THR A 115 1.33 8.74 -6.39
N ILE A 116 0.74 9.05 -5.24
CA ILE A 116 -0.59 9.64 -5.13
C ILE A 116 -0.53 11.12 -5.51
N ASP A 117 0.41 11.89 -4.96
CA ASP A 117 0.64 13.32 -5.28
C ASP A 117 1.06 13.49 -6.75
N ALA A 118 0.06 13.48 -7.62
CA ALA A 118 0.25 13.59 -9.07
C ALA A 118 0.74 14.98 -9.50
N THR A 119 0.39 16.00 -8.74
CA THR A 119 0.75 17.40 -9.02
C THR A 119 2.14 17.77 -8.52
N GLY A 120 2.71 16.99 -7.58
CA GLY A 120 4.01 17.24 -6.98
C GLY A 120 4.04 18.49 -6.09
N ASN A 121 2.89 18.86 -5.52
CA ASN A 121 2.76 20.06 -4.69
C ASN A 121 3.08 19.80 -3.20
N GLY A 122 3.25 18.52 -2.80
CA GLY A 122 3.52 18.11 -1.43
C GLY A 122 2.28 17.91 -0.57
N GLU A 123 1.11 17.88 -1.17
CA GLU A 123 -0.18 17.61 -0.54
C GLU A 123 -0.98 16.67 -1.46
N VAL A 124 -1.70 15.72 -0.89
CA VAL A 124 -2.60 14.81 -1.61
C VAL A 124 -4.03 15.30 -1.41
N THR A 125 -4.70 15.63 -2.48
CA THR A 125 -6.12 15.98 -2.49
C THR A 125 -7.00 14.74 -2.51
N GLU A 126 -8.28 14.89 -2.14
CA GLU A 126 -9.27 13.82 -2.23
C GLU A 126 -9.39 13.27 -3.68
N GLU A 127 -9.27 14.13 -4.71
CA GLU A 127 -9.30 13.73 -6.11
C GLU A 127 -8.09 12.81 -6.45
N GLU A 128 -6.87 13.19 -6.09
CA GLU A 128 -5.66 12.40 -6.33
C GLU A 128 -5.69 11.06 -5.59
N TYR A 129 -6.21 11.05 -4.36
CA TYR A 129 -6.37 9.84 -3.57
C TYR A 129 -7.43 8.91 -4.17
N THR A 130 -8.56 9.46 -4.63
CA THR A 130 -9.62 8.71 -5.30
C THR A 130 -9.13 8.09 -6.61
N GLU A 131 -8.45 8.84 -7.46
CA GLU A 131 -7.85 8.32 -8.69
C GLU A 131 -6.91 7.15 -8.43
N TRP A 132 -6.11 7.26 -7.38
CA TRP A 132 -5.19 6.20 -6.99
C TRP A 132 -5.91 4.95 -6.50
N LEU A 133 -6.93 5.09 -5.63
CA LEU A 133 -7.73 3.97 -5.16
C LEU A 133 -8.55 3.31 -6.27
N ASP A 134 -9.14 4.11 -7.18
CA ASP A 134 -9.90 3.59 -8.32
C ASP A 134 -9.01 2.72 -9.23
N ALA A 135 -7.75 3.09 -9.40
CA ALA A 135 -6.79 2.29 -10.16
C ALA A 135 -6.51 0.93 -9.47
N TRP A 136 -6.56 0.86 -8.14
CA TRP A 136 -6.49 -0.39 -7.38
C TRP A 136 -7.81 -1.17 -7.37
N GLY A 137 -8.91 -0.56 -7.83
CA GLY A 137 -10.25 -1.15 -7.75
C GLY A 137 -10.83 -1.17 -6.34
N ALA A 138 -10.34 -0.29 -5.47
CA ALA A 138 -10.83 -0.17 -4.10
C ALA A 138 -12.11 0.67 -4.02
N ASP A 139 -13.01 0.31 -3.10
CA ASP A 139 -14.25 1.03 -2.86
C ASP A 139 -14.14 2.01 -1.70
N GLY A 140 -15.00 3.04 -1.69
CA GLY A 140 -15.21 3.93 -0.55
C GLY A 140 -14.11 4.96 -0.33
N SER A 141 -13.56 5.50 -1.42
CA SER A 141 -12.48 6.50 -1.40
C SER A 141 -12.81 7.73 -0.57
N ASP A 142 -14.02 8.31 -0.70
CA ASP A 142 -14.44 9.51 0.03
C ASP A 142 -14.40 9.28 1.56
N GLU A 143 -15.02 8.20 2.04
CA GLU A 143 -15.01 7.88 3.47
C GLU A 143 -13.61 7.51 3.97
N ALA A 144 -12.80 6.86 3.13
CA ALA A 144 -11.42 6.52 3.46
C ALA A 144 -10.55 7.78 3.59
N PHE A 145 -10.70 8.74 2.67
CA PHE A 145 -10.02 10.02 2.72
C PHE A 145 -10.38 10.81 4.00
N ASP A 146 -11.68 10.96 4.29
CA ASP A 146 -12.18 11.65 5.49
C ASP A 146 -11.60 11.05 6.78
N ARG A 147 -11.34 9.75 6.82
CA ARG A 147 -10.72 9.11 7.99
C ARG A 147 -9.24 9.40 8.11
N LEU A 148 -8.54 9.54 6.99
CA LEU A 148 -7.11 9.81 6.94
C LEU A 148 -6.80 11.29 7.18
N ASP A 149 -7.67 12.20 6.74
CA ASP A 149 -7.61 13.64 6.98
C ASP A 149 -8.02 13.96 8.43
N ARG A 150 -7.06 13.80 9.35
CA ARG A 150 -7.32 13.92 10.79
C ARG A 150 -7.56 15.33 11.28
N ASN A 151 -7.13 16.31 10.51
CA ASN A 151 -7.23 17.73 10.87
C ASN A 151 -8.35 18.47 10.10
N ASP A 152 -9.07 17.76 9.21
CA ASP A 152 -10.18 18.28 8.40
C ASP A 152 -9.76 19.47 7.53
N ASP A 153 -8.52 19.50 7.01
CA ASP A 153 -8.04 20.59 6.14
C ASP A 153 -8.24 20.32 4.63
N GLY A 154 -8.71 19.12 4.28
CA GLY A 154 -9.00 18.69 2.92
C GLY A 154 -7.78 18.20 2.14
N HIS A 155 -6.69 17.91 2.83
CA HIS A 155 -5.44 17.43 2.25
C HIS A 155 -4.82 16.34 3.13
N LEU A 156 -4.07 15.40 2.52
CA LEU A 156 -3.19 14.50 3.23
C LEU A 156 -1.74 14.92 3.00
N THR A 157 -1.00 15.01 4.09
CA THR A 157 0.45 15.24 4.05
C THR A 157 1.20 13.91 4.02
N GLU A 158 2.51 13.96 3.73
CA GLU A 158 3.37 12.79 3.84
C GLU A 158 3.34 12.19 5.26
N GLU A 159 3.26 13.04 6.31
CA GLU A 159 3.16 12.60 7.70
C GLU A 159 1.86 11.82 7.97
N ASP A 160 0.73 12.26 7.42
CA ASP A 160 -0.54 11.55 7.54
C ASP A 160 -0.48 10.15 6.90
N LEU A 161 0.18 10.02 5.73
CA LEU A 161 0.38 8.73 5.08
C LEU A 161 1.37 7.83 5.83
N VAL A 162 2.42 8.38 6.40
CA VAL A 162 3.36 7.64 7.26
C VAL A 162 2.64 7.07 8.47
N GLU A 163 1.84 7.89 9.17
CA GLU A 163 1.04 7.42 10.30
C GLU A 163 0.01 6.38 9.89
N ALA A 164 -0.72 6.62 8.80
CA ALA A 164 -1.70 5.68 8.27
C ALA A 164 -1.06 4.33 7.88
N THR A 165 0.11 4.35 7.26
CA THR A 165 0.85 3.14 6.89
C THR A 165 1.26 2.35 8.14
N LYS A 166 1.80 3.01 9.16
CA LYS A 166 2.12 2.35 10.43
C LYS A 166 0.89 1.72 11.08
N GLU A 167 -0.23 2.44 11.13
CA GLU A 167 -1.48 1.91 11.66
C GLU A 167 -2.01 0.75 10.85
N PHE A 168 -1.96 0.84 9.52
CA PHE A 168 -2.40 -0.24 8.65
C PHE A 168 -1.66 -1.55 8.94
N TYR A 169 -0.34 -1.50 8.98
CA TYR A 169 0.46 -2.71 9.21
C TYR A 169 0.51 -3.16 10.67
N LEU A 170 0.43 -2.24 11.64
CA LEU A 170 0.78 -2.55 13.04
C LEU A 170 -0.38 -2.45 14.02
N SER A 171 -1.40 -1.60 13.76
CA SER A 171 -2.47 -1.36 14.72
C SER A 171 -3.46 -2.54 14.79
N ASN A 172 -3.83 -2.92 16.01
CA ASN A 172 -4.93 -3.83 16.31
C ASN A 172 -6.23 -3.10 16.74
N ASP A 173 -6.22 -1.76 16.66
CA ASP A 173 -7.39 -0.94 16.93
C ASP A 173 -8.27 -0.90 15.67
N ALA A 174 -9.52 -1.39 15.79
CA ALA A 174 -10.47 -1.42 14.67
C ALA A 174 -10.90 -0.02 14.20
N ASP A 175 -10.76 0.99 15.07
CA ASP A 175 -11.16 2.36 14.80
C ASP A 175 -9.97 3.22 14.29
N ALA A 176 -8.77 2.64 14.16
CA ALA A 176 -7.60 3.38 13.67
C ALA A 176 -7.84 3.90 12.24
N PRO A 177 -7.63 5.21 11.98
CA PRO A 177 -7.81 5.81 10.65
C PRO A 177 -7.06 5.09 9.54
N GLY A 178 -5.82 4.69 9.80
CA GLY A 178 -4.97 3.99 8.83
C GLY A 178 -5.51 2.64 8.35
N ASN A 179 -6.53 2.06 9.01
CA ASN A 179 -7.21 0.87 8.51
C ASN A 179 -7.86 1.11 7.13
N SER A 180 -8.12 2.37 6.78
CA SER A 180 -8.74 2.77 5.52
C SER A 180 -7.73 3.20 4.45
N LEU A 181 -6.42 3.03 4.68
CA LEU A 181 -5.36 3.48 3.76
C LEU A 181 -5.56 2.96 2.32
N TYR A 182 -6.01 1.74 2.16
CA TYR A 182 -6.29 1.10 0.88
C TYR A 182 -7.80 0.91 0.65
N GLY A 183 -8.60 1.93 0.97
CA GLY A 183 -10.05 1.87 0.88
C GLY A 183 -10.72 1.19 2.08
N LEU A 184 -12.03 1.05 2.00
CA LEU A 184 -12.81 0.43 3.09
C LEU A 184 -12.75 -1.10 2.98
N MET A 185 -12.41 -1.75 4.08
CA MET A 185 -12.52 -3.21 4.19
C MET A 185 -13.99 -3.62 4.26
N GLN A 186 -14.40 -4.57 3.44
CA GLN A 186 -15.75 -5.14 3.42
C GLN A 186 -15.92 -6.23 4.47
#